data_68f405e4ce5792a38766df63168ce132
#
_entry.id   68f405e4ce5792a38766df63168ce132
#
_cell.length_a   1.000
_cell.length_b   1.000
_cell.length_c   1.000
_cell.angle_alpha   90.00
_cell.angle_beta   90.00
_cell.angle_gamma   90.00
#
_symmetry.space_group_name_H-M   'P 1'
#
loop_
_entity.id
_entity.type
_entity.pdbx_description
1 polymer ?
#
loop_
_entity_poly.entity_id
_entity_poly.type
_entity_poly.pdbx_seq_one_letter_code
_entity_poly.pdbx_strand_id
1 'polypeptide(L)'
;GSPKHRRDFFDIEISQIDKEYLTNLKNYDKLLKIRNKYLKENKRNSEEFAIYEKEFIKYASRIIFTRIEYVKSLSIILNLQYRKLFNIKQELNLKYETTLDKIQKVTVEMIQESLKKEILQKKYQEDRYKFSLVGPHKDDYKFLLNGHEAKISASQGEKKSIIFSLKLSEI
;
A
#
# COMPACT_ATOMS: atom_id res chain seq x y z
N GLY A 1 3.10 5.39 14.30
CA GLY A 1 4.08 4.49 13.78
C GLY A 1 4.69 4.90 12.45
N SER A 2 5.64 4.12 12.01
CA SER A 2 6.29 4.30 10.71
C SER A 2 5.39 3.79 9.56
N PRO A 3 5.69 4.14 8.30
CA PRO A 3 5.00 3.55 7.15
C PRO A 3 5.05 2.01 7.16
N LYS A 4 6.19 1.42 7.54
CA LYS A 4 6.31 -0.03 7.64
C LYS A 4 5.34 -0.62 8.67
N HIS A 5 5.19 0.00 9.84
CA HIS A 5 4.25 -0.46 10.86
C HIS A 5 2.80 -0.41 10.35
N ARG A 6 2.43 0.64 9.63
CA ARG A 6 1.09 0.77 9.05
C ARG A 6 0.84 -0.30 7.98
N ARG A 7 1.83 -0.53 7.10
CA ARG A 7 1.72 -1.61 6.09
C ARG A 7 1.56 -2.98 6.75
N ASP A 8 2.39 -3.28 7.75
CA ASP A 8 2.34 -4.56 8.46
C ASP A 8 0.98 -4.76 9.15
N PHE A 9 0.46 -3.73 9.78
CA PHE A 9 -0.86 -3.77 10.41
C PHE A 9 -1.96 -4.12 9.40
N PHE A 10 -2.05 -3.40 8.30
CA PHE A 10 -3.09 -3.65 7.30
C PHE A 10 -2.87 -4.95 6.55
N ASP A 11 -1.64 -5.38 6.33
CA ASP A 11 -1.36 -6.68 5.74
C ASP A 11 -1.88 -7.83 6.60
N ILE A 12 -1.74 -7.72 7.92
CA ILE A 12 -2.31 -8.69 8.87
C ILE A 12 -3.84 -8.68 8.79
N GLU A 13 -4.45 -7.50 8.85
CA GLU A 13 -5.92 -7.36 8.83
C GLU A 13 -6.53 -7.90 7.54
N ILE A 14 -5.97 -7.53 6.39
CA ILE A 14 -6.45 -8.00 5.09
C ILE A 14 -6.25 -9.51 4.94
N SER A 15 -5.10 -10.02 5.38
CA SER A 15 -4.77 -11.45 5.28
C SER A 15 -5.71 -12.34 6.08
N GLN A 16 -6.30 -11.81 7.16
CA GLN A 16 -7.27 -12.55 7.99
C GLN A 16 -8.58 -12.81 7.24
N ILE A 17 -8.96 -11.93 6.33
CA ILE A 17 -10.21 -12.05 5.57
C ILE A 17 -10.01 -12.49 4.12
N ASP A 18 -8.77 -12.47 3.63
CA ASP A 18 -8.45 -12.79 2.22
C ASP A 18 -7.17 -13.65 2.17
N LYS A 19 -7.35 -14.95 2.00
CA LYS A 19 -6.23 -15.91 1.95
C LYS A 19 -5.39 -15.76 0.68
N GLU A 20 -6.01 -15.35 -0.43
CA GLU A 20 -5.30 -15.09 -1.68
C GLU A 20 -4.34 -13.90 -1.51
N TYR A 21 -4.77 -12.88 -0.79
CA TYR A 21 -3.91 -11.74 -0.46
C TYR A 21 -2.64 -12.17 0.30
N LEU A 22 -2.80 -13.04 1.30
CA LEU A 22 -1.66 -13.57 2.04
C LEU A 22 -0.68 -14.32 1.13
N THR A 23 -1.20 -15.13 0.21
CA THR A 23 -0.38 -15.83 -0.78
C THR A 23 0.35 -14.86 -1.69
N ASN A 24 -0.34 -13.81 -2.15
CA ASN A 24 0.26 -12.76 -2.98
C ASN A 24 1.38 -12.03 -2.24
N LEU A 25 1.19 -11.73 -0.96
CA LEU A 25 2.24 -11.11 -0.11
C LEU A 25 3.49 -11.99 -0.02
N LYS A 26 3.32 -13.28 0.22
CA LYS A 26 4.44 -14.23 0.33
C LYS A 26 5.22 -14.33 -0.99
N ASN A 27 4.51 -14.42 -2.10
CA ASN A 27 5.14 -14.48 -3.42
C ASN A 27 5.84 -13.17 -3.77
N TYR A 28 5.20 -12.05 -3.48
CA TYR A 28 5.79 -10.73 -3.69
C TYR A 28 7.08 -10.56 -2.89
N ASP A 29 7.07 -10.94 -1.62
CA ASP A 29 8.25 -10.82 -0.74
C ASP A 29 9.44 -11.61 -1.29
N LYS A 30 9.21 -12.82 -1.77
CA LYS A 30 10.25 -13.64 -2.42
C LYS A 30 10.79 -12.95 -3.68
N LEU A 31 9.91 -12.45 -4.52
CA LEU A 31 10.29 -11.81 -5.78
C LEU A 31 10.99 -10.48 -5.55
N LEU A 32 10.61 -9.74 -4.52
CA LEU A 32 11.30 -8.52 -4.11
C LEU A 32 12.76 -8.80 -3.73
N LYS A 33 12.98 -9.83 -2.95
CA LYS A 33 14.34 -10.27 -2.55
C LYS A 33 15.16 -10.68 -3.76
N ILE A 34 14.58 -11.46 -4.66
CA ILE A 34 15.23 -11.89 -5.91
C ILE A 34 15.56 -10.67 -6.76
N ARG A 35 14.60 -9.78 -6.99
CA ARG A 35 14.79 -8.57 -7.79
C ARG A 35 15.91 -7.70 -7.23
N ASN A 36 15.92 -7.48 -5.93
CA ASN A 36 16.96 -6.71 -5.26
C ASN A 36 18.34 -7.36 -5.40
N LYS A 37 18.42 -8.69 -5.34
CA LYS A 37 19.67 -9.42 -5.57
C LYS A 37 20.21 -9.18 -6.98
N TYR A 38 19.35 -9.27 -8.00
CA TYR A 38 19.76 -9.01 -9.38
C TYR A 38 20.22 -7.56 -9.59
N LEU A 39 19.55 -6.60 -8.96
CA LEU A 39 19.97 -5.19 -9.00
C LEU A 39 21.34 -5.00 -8.34
N LYS A 40 21.56 -5.63 -7.20
CA LYS A 40 22.82 -5.59 -6.46
C LYS A 40 23.97 -6.18 -7.26
N GLU A 41 23.70 -7.22 -8.04
CA GLU A 41 24.68 -7.91 -8.88
C GLU A 41 24.81 -7.30 -10.30
N ASN A 42 24.14 -6.19 -10.58
CA ASN A 42 24.12 -5.52 -11.90
C ASN A 42 23.61 -6.44 -13.03
N LYS A 43 22.61 -7.25 -12.76
CA LYS A 43 22.05 -8.24 -13.69
C LYS A 43 20.67 -7.86 -14.25
N ARG A 44 20.32 -6.58 -14.26
CA ARG A 44 19.03 -6.10 -14.81
C ARG A 44 18.80 -6.55 -16.25
N ASN A 45 19.84 -6.65 -17.05
CA ASN A 45 19.74 -6.98 -18.48
C ASN A 45 19.72 -8.50 -18.77
N SER A 46 19.67 -9.34 -17.73
CA SER A 46 19.58 -10.79 -17.90
C SER A 46 18.18 -11.22 -18.32
N GLU A 47 18.06 -12.35 -19.02
CA GLU A 47 16.78 -12.93 -19.41
C GLU A 47 15.98 -13.34 -18.16
N GLU A 48 16.64 -13.88 -17.15
CA GLU A 48 16.04 -14.29 -15.89
C GLU A 48 15.40 -13.10 -15.15
N PHE A 49 16.07 -11.95 -15.16
CA PHE A 49 15.53 -10.75 -14.54
C PHE A 49 14.19 -10.34 -15.16
N ALA A 50 14.07 -10.41 -16.48
CA ALA A 50 12.83 -10.07 -17.18
C ALA A 50 11.67 -10.98 -16.75
N ILE A 51 11.93 -12.28 -16.54
CA ILE A 51 10.94 -13.24 -16.08
C ILE A 51 10.51 -12.91 -14.64
N TYR A 52 11.46 -12.68 -13.75
CA TYR A 52 11.18 -12.34 -12.35
C TYR A 52 10.46 -10.99 -12.23
N GLU A 53 10.82 -10.00 -13.05
CA GLU A 53 10.16 -8.69 -13.05
C GLU A 53 8.70 -8.80 -13.48
N LYS A 54 8.39 -9.64 -14.46
CA LYS A 54 7.01 -9.89 -14.89
C LYS A 54 6.17 -10.46 -13.75
N GLU A 55 6.71 -11.45 -13.03
CA GLU A 55 6.06 -12.04 -11.86
C GLU A 55 5.95 -11.02 -10.71
N PHE A 56 6.97 -10.22 -10.50
CA PHE A 56 6.97 -9.14 -9.52
C PHE A 56 5.82 -8.16 -9.76
N ILE A 57 5.65 -7.70 -10.99
CA ILE A 57 4.57 -6.79 -11.38
C ILE A 57 3.20 -7.46 -11.18
N LYS A 58 3.07 -8.72 -11.52
CA LYS A 58 1.84 -9.49 -11.34
C LYS A 58 1.38 -9.49 -9.88
N TYR A 59 2.24 -9.85 -8.95
CA TYR A 59 1.87 -9.90 -7.53
C TYR A 59 1.77 -8.51 -6.92
N ALA A 60 2.63 -7.59 -7.29
CA ALA A 60 2.56 -6.20 -6.85
C ALA A 60 1.20 -5.57 -7.19
N SER A 61 0.74 -5.75 -8.42
CA SER A 61 -0.54 -5.19 -8.87
C SER A 61 -1.74 -5.76 -8.12
N ARG A 62 -1.73 -7.05 -7.82
CA ARG A 62 -2.78 -7.71 -7.04
C ARG A 62 -2.83 -7.19 -5.60
N ILE A 63 -1.68 -7.02 -4.98
CA ILE A 63 -1.57 -6.46 -3.63
C ILE A 63 -2.12 -5.04 -3.59
N ILE A 64 -1.68 -4.18 -4.49
CA ILE A 64 -2.10 -2.78 -4.56
C ILE A 64 -3.61 -2.69 -4.80
N PHE A 65 -4.14 -3.48 -5.75
CA PHE A 65 -5.58 -3.53 -6.03
C PHE A 65 -6.39 -3.88 -4.77
N THR A 66 -6.00 -4.95 -4.08
CA THR A 66 -6.69 -5.40 -2.86
C THR A 66 -6.63 -4.33 -1.76
N ARG A 67 -5.48 -3.71 -1.56
CA ARG A 67 -5.32 -2.63 -0.58
C ARG A 67 -6.22 -1.43 -0.88
N ILE A 68 -6.29 -1.01 -2.14
CA ILE A 68 -7.15 0.11 -2.56
C ILE A 68 -8.61 -0.20 -2.29
N GLU A 69 -9.08 -1.39 -2.67
CA GLU A 69 -10.46 -1.81 -2.45
C GLU A 69 -10.80 -1.93 -0.96
N TYR A 70 -9.89 -2.49 -0.18
CA TYR A 70 -10.04 -2.59 1.28
C TYR A 70 -10.14 -1.21 1.95
N VAL A 71 -9.24 -0.30 1.60
CA VAL A 71 -9.23 1.06 2.13
C VAL A 71 -10.52 1.80 1.78
N LYS A 72 -10.99 1.66 0.55
CA LYS A 72 -12.24 2.27 0.09
C LYS A 72 -13.43 1.85 0.95
N SER A 73 -13.56 0.56 1.22
CA SER A 73 -14.64 0.01 2.05
C SER A 73 -14.48 0.38 3.52
N LEU A 74 -13.28 0.22 4.05
CA LEU A 74 -13.00 0.53 5.46
C LEU A 74 -13.15 2.01 5.77
N SER A 75 -12.75 2.89 4.88
CA SER A 75 -12.83 4.35 5.09
C SER A 75 -14.27 4.81 5.32
N ILE A 76 -15.23 4.24 4.60
CA ILE A 76 -16.64 4.56 4.77
C ILE A 76 -17.11 4.17 6.18
N ILE A 77 -16.82 2.96 6.60
CA ILE A 77 -17.21 2.44 7.93
C ILE A 77 -16.51 3.23 9.03
N LEU A 78 -15.23 3.51 8.87
CA LEU A 78 -14.43 4.26 9.81
C LEU A 78 -14.98 5.67 10.04
N ASN A 79 -15.34 6.38 8.98
CA ASN A 79 -15.92 7.70 9.06
C ASN A 79 -17.25 7.69 9.82
N LEU A 80 -18.13 6.73 9.49
CA LEU A 80 -19.42 6.59 10.18
C LEU A 80 -19.24 6.32 11.68
N GLN A 81 -18.34 5.42 12.04
CA GLN A 81 -18.06 5.09 13.44
C GLN A 81 -17.48 6.29 14.20
N TYR A 82 -16.52 6.98 13.62
CA TYR A 82 -15.90 8.14 14.24
C TYR A 82 -16.92 9.26 14.51
N ARG A 83 -17.73 9.59 13.52
CA ARG A 83 -18.74 10.63 13.62
C ARG A 83 -19.81 10.30 14.65
N LYS A 84 -20.24 9.04 14.67
CA LYS A 84 -21.25 8.55 15.62
C LYS A 84 -20.77 8.60 17.06
N LEU A 85 -19.50 8.24 17.30
CA LEU A 85 -18.99 8.05 18.66
C LEU A 85 -18.31 9.29 19.23
N PHE A 86 -17.71 10.12 18.42
CA PHE A 86 -16.86 11.20 18.89
C PHE A 86 -17.27 12.58 18.41
N ASN A 87 -17.41 12.80 17.11
CA ASN A 87 -17.74 14.13 16.58
C ASN A 87 -18.42 14.06 15.22
N ILE A 88 -19.72 14.32 15.19
CA ILE A 88 -20.53 14.31 13.96
C ILE A 88 -20.09 15.37 12.94
N LYS A 89 -19.40 16.43 13.38
CA LYS A 89 -18.98 17.52 12.50
C LYS A 89 -17.63 17.25 11.83
N GLN A 90 -16.93 16.21 12.23
CA GLN A 90 -15.62 15.87 11.66
C GLN A 90 -15.75 14.71 10.68
N GLU A 91 -14.92 14.75 9.62
CA GLU A 91 -14.76 13.65 8.68
C GLU A 91 -13.43 12.96 8.87
N LEU A 92 -13.48 11.65 9.09
CA LEU A 92 -12.29 10.81 9.18
C LEU A 92 -12.24 9.91 7.95
N ASN A 93 -11.18 10.02 7.16
CA ASN A 93 -10.96 9.18 6.00
C ASN A 93 -9.65 8.43 6.12
N LEU A 94 -9.63 7.23 5.59
CA LEU A 94 -8.42 6.45 5.37
C LEU A 94 -8.08 6.51 3.88
N LYS A 95 -6.83 6.81 3.56
CA LYS A 95 -6.34 6.92 2.19
C LYS A 95 -5.16 5.98 1.98
N TYR A 96 -5.16 5.26 0.87
CA TYR A 96 -3.99 4.51 0.41
C TYR A 96 -3.11 5.41 -0.44
N GLU A 97 -1.85 5.53 -0.03
CA GLU A 97 -0.86 6.35 -0.73
C GLU A 97 0.14 5.45 -1.43
N THR A 98 0.27 5.61 -2.72
CA THR A 98 1.16 4.81 -3.55
C THR A 98 2.16 5.70 -4.29
N THR A 99 3.31 5.10 -4.65
CA THR A 99 4.32 5.74 -5.51
C THR A 99 3.88 5.85 -6.96
N LEU A 100 2.79 5.20 -7.33
CA LEU A 100 2.26 5.23 -8.70
C LEU A 100 1.57 6.56 -9.01
N ASP A 101 1.63 6.98 -10.27
CA ASP A 101 0.86 8.11 -10.75
C ASP A 101 -0.65 7.86 -10.57
N LYS A 102 -1.44 8.94 -10.59
CA LYS A 102 -2.88 8.87 -10.41
C LYS A 102 -3.51 7.83 -11.34
N ILE A 103 -4.13 6.81 -10.74
CA ILE A 103 -4.82 5.75 -11.46
C ILE A 103 -6.27 6.20 -11.66
N GLN A 104 -6.67 6.48 -12.92
CA GLN A 104 -8.01 6.96 -13.22
C GLN A 104 -9.07 5.89 -13.00
N LYS A 105 -8.77 4.64 -13.38
CA LYS A 105 -9.63 3.49 -13.19
C LYS A 105 -8.86 2.40 -12.48
N VAL A 106 -9.35 1.99 -11.30
CA VAL A 106 -8.66 1.00 -10.48
C VAL A 106 -9.02 -0.40 -10.97
N THR A 107 -8.16 -0.96 -11.81
CA THR A 107 -8.16 -2.36 -12.22
C THR A 107 -6.74 -2.91 -12.08
N VAL A 108 -6.63 -4.24 -11.96
CA VAL A 108 -5.31 -4.88 -11.88
C VAL A 108 -4.45 -4.53 -13.10
N GLU A 109 -5.07 -4.53 -14.30
CA GLU A 109 -4.40 -4.23 -15.57
C GLU A 109 -3.85 -2.80 -15.60
N MET A 110 -4.63 -1.83 -15.15
CA MET A 110 -4.19 -0.42 -15.09
C MET A 110 -3.07 -0.23 -14.08
N ILE A 111 -3.13 -0.93 -12.95
CA ILE A 111 -2.06 -0.91 -11.95
C ILE A 111 -0.79 -1.52 -12.53
N GLN A 112 -0.88 -2.62 -13.28
CA GLN A 112 0.27 -3.22 -13.96
C GLN A 112 0.93 -2.23 -14.92
N GLU A 113 0.16 -1.53 -15.71
CA GLU A 113 0.70 -0.52 -16.63
C GLU A 113 1.37 0.64 -15.90
N SER A 114 0.77 1.11 -14.80
CA SER A 114 1.38 2.14 -13.95
C SER A 114 2.68 1.67 -13.31
N LEU A 115 2.74 0.41 -12.86
CA LEU A 115 3.96 -0.19 -12.31
C LEU A 115 5.08 -0.25 -13.34
N LYS A 116 4.78 -0.73 -14.55
CA LYS A 116 5.75 -0.78 -15.65
C LYS A 116 6.32 0.59 -15.95
N LYS A 117 5.46 1.59 -16.06
CA LYS A 117 5.85 2.98 -16.33
C LYS A 117 6.75 3.52 -15.21
N GLU A 118 6.35 3.33 -13.95
CA GLU A 118 7.09 3.85 -12.79
C GLU A 118 8.45 3.14 -12.65
N ILE A 119 8.52 1.84 -12.87
CA ILE A 119 9.77 1.08 -12.87
C ILE A 119 10.72 1.63 -13.94
N LEU A 120 10.20 1.92 -15.13
CA LEU A 120 11.00 2.49 -16.20
C LEU A 120 11.54 3.88 -15.82
N GLN A 121 10.73 4.72 -15.20
CA GLN A 121 11.13 6.05 -14.74
C GLN A 121 12.18 5.99 -13.62
N LYS A 122 12.11 4.98 -12.75
CA LYS A 122 13.01 4.80 -11.61
C LYS A 122 14.23 3.95 -11.90
N LYS A 123 14.37 3.47 -13.13
CA LYS A 123 15.44 2.54 -13.53
C LYS A 123 16.82 3.03 -13.12
N TYR A 124 17.16 4.27 -13.45
CA TYR A 124 18.47 4.83 -13.12
C TYR A 124 18.74 4.85 -11.61
N GLN A 125 17.76 5.27 -10.84
CA GLN A 125 17.87 5.32 -9.38
C GLN A 125 17.99 3.93 -8.77
N GLU A 126 17.21 2.95 -9.26
CA GLU A 126 17.30 1.57 -8.81
C GLU A 126 18.67 0.97 -9.10
N ASP A 127 19.22 1.25 -10.28
CA ASP A 127 20.55 0.78 -10.65
C ASP A 127 21.64 1.42 -9.79
N ARG A 128 21.44 2.67 -9.40
CA ARG A 128 22.36 3.41 -8.54
C ARG A 128 22.29 2.92 -7.09
N TYR A 129 21.08 2.79 -6.53
CA TYR A 129 20.88 2.42 -5.13
C TYR A 129 20.87 0.91 -4.89
N LYS A 130 20.76 0.12 -5.94
CA LYS A 130 20.85 -1.35 -5.90
C LYS A 130 19.69 -2.02 -5.17
N PHE A 131 18.51 -1.41 -5.17
CA PHE A 131 17.29 -2.02 -4.64
C PHE A 131 16.04 -1.45 -5.34
N SER A 132 14.93 -2.18 -5.18
CA SER A 132 13.65 -1.84 -5.79
C SER A 132 13.02 -0.63 -5.11
N LEU A 133 12.68 0.39 -5.89
CA LEU A 133 12.10 1.66 -5.43
C LEU A 133 10.59 1.76 -5.70
N VAL A 134 10.03 0.84 -6.45
CA VAL A 134 8.63 0.84 -6.87
C VAL A 134 7.95 -0.43 -6.40
N GLY A 135 6.74 -0.32 -5.89
CA GLY A 135 5.93 -1.45 -5.46
C GLY A 135 5.25 -1.22 -4.12
N PRO A 136 4.38 -2.15 -3.70
CA PRO A 136 3.60 -2.01 -2.46
C PRO A 136 4.43 -1.92 -1.18
N HIS A 137 5.69 -2.36 -1.20
CA HIS A 137 6.62 -2.21 -0.07
C HIS A 137 7.03 -0.75 0.18
N LYS A 138 6.73 0.16 -0.75
CA LYS A 138 7.00 1.60 -0.65
C LYS A 138 5.74 2.41 -0.35
N ASP A 139 4.59 1.79 -0.35
CA ASP A 139 3.32 2.48 -0.18
C ASP A 139 2.98 2.73 1.31
N ASP A 140 1.96 3.54 1.56
CA ASP A 140 1.58 3.92 2.91
C ASP A 140 0.05 4.04 3.03
N TYR A 141 -0.41 4.12 4.27
CA TYR A 141 -1.80 4.40 4.62
C TYR A 141 -1.84 5.67 5.44
N LYS A 142 -2.77 6.57 5.13
CA LYS A 142 -2.91 7.84 5.84
C LYS A 142 -4.31 8.03 6.36
N PHE A 143 -4.42 8.47 7.62
CA PHE A 143 -5.66 8.93 8.20
C PHE A 143 -5.77 10.44 8.00
N LEU A 144 -6.89 10.90 7.43
CA LEU A 144 -7.18 12.30 7.20
C LEU A 144 -8.36 12.72 8.06
N LEU A 145 -8.14 13.70 8.93
CA LEU A 145 -9.19 14.30 9.74
C LEU A 145 -9.51 15.67 9.16
N ASN A 146 -10.73 15.85 8.63
CA ASN A 146 -11.15 17.06 7.90
C ASN A 146 -10.21 17.41 6.74
N GLY A 147 -9.72 16.38 6.03
CA GLY A 147 -8.80 16.55 4.89
C GLY A 147 -7.35 16.79 5.25
N HIS A 148 -7.01 16.87 6.54
CA HIS A 148 -5.64 17.07 7.01
C HIS A 148 -5.07 15.78 7.59
N GLU A 149 -3.79 15.52 7.35
CA GLU A 149 -3.13 14.32 7.86
C GLU A 149 -3.17 14.29 9.40
N ALA A 150 -3.84 13.27 9.95
CA ALA A 150 -4.05 13.15 11.39
C ALA A 150 -2.75 13.01 12.20
N LYS A 151 -1.73 12.42 11.60
CA LYS A 151 -0.40 12.30 12.20
C LYS A 151 0.17 13.66 12.62
N ILE A 152 -0.11 14.70 11.83
CA ILE A 152 0.43 16.05 12.03
C ILE A 152 -0.57 16.95 12.77
N SER A 153 -1.85 16.94 12.35
CA SER A 153 -2.85 17.92 12.79
C SER A 153 -3.73 17.48 13.96
N ALA A 154 -3.87 16.16 14.19
CA ALA A 154 -4.78 15.66 15.22
C ALA A 154 -4.17 15.78 16.62
N SER A 155 -5.01 16.13 17.61
CA SER A 155 -4.65 16.10 19.03
C SER A 155 -4.44 14.66 19.51
N GLN A 156 -3.84 14.47 20.70
CA GLN A 156 -3.64 13.15 21.27
C GLN A 156 -4.98 12.44 21.54
N GLY A 157 -5.97 13.20 22.00
CA GLY A 157 -7.32 12.65 22.19
C GLY A 157 -7.96 12.21 20.87
N GLU A 158 -7.84 13.01 19.84
CA GLU A 158 -8.33 12.67 18.50
C GLU A 158 -7.62 11.44 17.93
N LYS A 159 -6.31 11.31 18.11
CA LYS A 159 -5.55 10.13 17.68
C LYS A 159 -6.05 8.86 18.37
N LYS A 160 -6.31 8.92 19.67
CA LYS A 160 -6.89 7.78 20.41
C LYS A 160 -8.29 7.42 19.91
N SER A 161 -9.11 8.43 19.61
CA SER A 161 -10.45 8.24 19.06
C SER A 161 -10.41 7.58 17.68
N ILE A 162 -9.46 7.96 16.84
CA ILE A 162 -9.24 7.34 15.53
C ILE A 162 -8.91 5.85 15.68
N ILE A 163 -7.97 5.52 16.56
CA ILE A 163 -7.57 4.13 16.83
C ILE A 163 -8.74 3.30 17.33
N PHE A 164 -9.52 3.85 18.24
CA PHE A 164 -10.71 3.17 18.78
C PHE A 164 -11.76 2.91 17.68
N SER A 165 -12.04 3.91 16.86
CA SER A 165 -12.96 3.79 15.73
C SER A 165 -12.49 2.75 14.72
N LEU A 166 -11.18 2.70 14.44
CA LEU A 166 -10.59 1.71 13.55
C LEU A 166 -10.82 0.29 14.05
N LYS A 167 -10.57 0.05 15.34
CA LYS A 167 -10.80 -1.26 15.96
C LYS A 167 -12.26 -1.69 15.90
N LEU A 168 -13.19 -0.77 16.13
CA LEU A 168 -14.63 -1.05 16.02
C LEU A 168 -15.05 -1.34 14.58
N SER A 169 -14.44 -0.67 13.60
CA SER A 169 -14.75 -0.84 12.17
C SER A 169 -14.33 -2.20 11.62
N GLU A 170 -13.44 -2.90 12.31
CA GLU A 170 -12.91 -4.20 11.91
C GLU A 170 -13.68 -5.38 12.52
N ILE A 171 -14.67 -5.12 13.37
CA ILE A 171 -15.58 -6.12 13.91
C ILE A 171 -16.75 -6.33 12.93
#